data_42068639640da3e3d7ab8c6ea7cafefe
#
_entry.id   42068639640da3e3d7ab8c6ea7cafefe
#
_cell.length_a   1.000
_cell.length_b   1.000
_cell.length_c   1.000
_cell.angle_alpha   90.00
_cell.angle_beta   90.00
_cell.angle_gamma   90.00
#
_symmetry.space_group_name_H-M   'P 1'
#
loop_
_entity.id
_entity.type
_entity.pdbx_description
1 polymer ?
#
loop_
_entity_poly.entity_id
_entity_poly.type
_entity_poly.pdbx_seq_one_letter_code
_entity_poly.pdbx_strand_id
1 'polypeptide(L)'
;ITAQRVPMTSVPETVALFNGCGGMSSLLVALGVALFPEAGGSDLVAVVSIVVSVFVGAITFTGSIVAMAKLQGWLSTPAWMQSRLRHAVNIALAVLSLVAAVKLIASGEGGQGLWLLVIGSGLLGVGVTLPIGGANMPVVISLLNSYSGVAAAAAGFVVGSQLLIVAGAMVGAAGLILTQVMCDGMNRSLVSVLFGGALGASSGGGGGGGEYT
;
A
#
# COMPACT_ATOMS: atom_id res chain seq x y z
N ILE A 1 -25.23 6.46 7.44
CA ILE A 1 -26.13 6.17 6.30
C ILE A 1 -25.51 5.12 5.39
N THR A 2 -24.25 5.26 4.94
CA THR A 2 -23.55 4.24 4.11
C THR A 2 -23.38 2.91 4.85
N ALA A 3 -22.92 2.93 6.09
CA ALA A 3 -22.71 1.71 6.90
C ALA A 3 -24.00 0.89 7.14
N GLN A 4 -25.16 1.51 7.08
CA GLN A 4 -26.47 0.83 7.24
C GLN A 4 -27.01 0.23 5.94
N ARG A 5 -26.47 0.65 4.79
CA ARG A 5 -26.93 0.21 3.45
C ARG A 5 -26.01 -0.78 2.76
N VAL A 6 -24.77 -0.93 3.26
CA VAL A 6 -23.79 -1.86 2.70
C VAL A 6 -24.06 -3.26 3.28
N PRO A 7 -24.32 -4.27 2.46
CA PRO A 7 -24.45 -5.65 2.92
C PRO A 7 -23.10 -6.11 3.51
N MET A 8 -23.16 -6.98 4.52
CA MET A 8 -21.97 -7.48 5.24
C MET A 8 -20.93 -8.11 4.31
N THR A 9 -21.36 -8.65 3.20
CA THR A 9 -20.49 -9.25 2.17
C THR A 9 -19.63 -8.22 1.43
N SER A 10 -20.10 -6.96 1.32
CA SER A 10 -19.40 -5.86 0.62
C SER A 10 -18.61 -4.94 1.56
N VAL A 11 -18.56 -5.27 2.87
CA VAL A 11 -17.79 -4.49 3.85
C VAL A 11 -16.28 -4.44 3.49
N PRO A 12 -15.60 -5.55 3.13
CA PRO A 12 -14.18 -5.51 2.78
C PRO A 12 -13.87 -4.60 1.59
N GLU A 13 -14.75 -4.56 0.58
CA GLU A 13 -14.62 -3.70 -0.59
C GLU A 13 -14.70 -2.22 -0.21
N THR A 14 -15.68 -1.89 0.64
CA THR A 14 -15.89 -0.52 1.14
C THR A 14 -14.72 -0.06 2.00
N VAL A 15 -14.20 -0.93 2.85
CA VAL A 15 -13.00 -0.64 3.67
C VAL A 15 -11.78 -0.39 2.78
N ALA A 16 -11.58 -1.21 1.73
CA ALA A 16 -10.50 -1.00 0.77
C ALA A 16 -10.62 0.37 0.08
N LEU A 17 -11.82 0.76 -0.32
CA LEU A 17 -12.06 2.06 -0.95
C LEU A 17 -11.71 3.21 0.00
N PHE A 18 -12.21 3.19 1.24
CA PHE A 18 -11.90 4.24 2.22
C PHE A 18 -10.42 4.31 2.56
N ASN A 19 -9.76 3.15 2.65
CA ASN A 19 -8.31 3.11 2.82
C ASN A 19 -7.57 3.76 1.64
N GLY A 20 -8.02 3.49 0.42
CA GLY A 20 -7.50 4.15 -0.78
C GLY A 20 -7.67 5.67 -0.73
N CYS A 21 -8.84 6.17 -0.30
CA CYS A 21 -9.07 7.61 -0.10
C CYS A 21 -8.09 8.21 0.94
N GLY A 22 -7.77 7.48 2.01
CA GLY A 22 -6.76 7.89 3.00
C GLY A 22 -5.37 8.01 2.39
N GLY A 23 -4.94 7.03 1.58
CA GLY A 23 -3.69 7.09 0.82
C GLY A 23 -3.64 8.26 -0.16
N MET A 24 -4.74 8.47 -0.89
CA MET A 24 -4.87 9.59 -1.83
C MET A 24 -4.80 10.96 -1.12
N SER A 25 -5.45 11.12 0.02
CA SER A 25 -5.40 12.38 0.79
C SER A 25 -3.99 12.71 1.25
N SER A 26 -3.24 11.73 1.78
CA SER A 26 -1.85 11.91 2.20
C SER A 26 -0.93 12.24 1.01
N LEU A 27 -1.15 11.60 -0.14
CA LEU A 27 -0.46 11.89 -1.39
C LEU A 27 -0.71 13.34 -1.83
N LEU A 28 -1.98 13.78 -1.87
CA LEU A 28 -2.34 15.13 -2.32
C LEU A 28 -1.81 16.22 -1.39
N VAL A 29 -1.82 16.00 -0.06
CA VAL A 29 -1.23 16.92 0.90
C VAL A 29 0.27 17.09 0.65
N ALA A 30 1.00 15.97 0.49
CA ALA A 30 2.43 16.02 0.22
C ALA A 30 2.76 16.65 -1.15
N LEU A 31 1.95 16.39 -2.19
CA LEU A 31 2.08 17.04 -3.49
C LEU A 31 1.80 18.53 -3.41
N GLY A 32 0.78 18.94 -2.66
CA GLY A 32 0.44 20.35 -2.47
C GLY A 32 1.63 21.14 -1.88
N VAL A 33 2.25 20.61 -0.82
CA VAL A 33 3.42 21.26 -0.22
C VAL A 33 4.66 21.22 -1.14
N ALA A 34 4.87 20.11 -1.86
CA ALA A 34 6.00 19.99 -2.79
C ALA A 34 5.91 20.93 -4.00
N LEU A 35 4.69 21.20 -4.50
CA LEU A 35 4.46 22.09 -5.66
C LEU A 35 4.37 23.57 -5.26
N PHE A 36 4.02 23.84 -4.00
CA PHE A 36 3.90 25.20 -3.46
C PHE A 36 4.82 25.37 -2.23
N PRO A 37 6.13 25.47 -2.43
CA PRO A 37 7.13 25.45 -1.35
C PRO A 37 7.04 26.63 -0.38
N GLU A 38 6.29 27.67 -0.71
CA GLU A 38 6.00 28.79 0.22
C GLU A 38 5.18 28.36 1.45
N ALA A 39 4.52 27.19 1.37
CA ALA A 39 3.68 26.64 2.44
C ALA A 39 4.44 25.68 3.40
N GLY A 40 5.67 25.28 3.07
CA GLY A 40 6.44 24.32 3.88
C GLY A 40 7.94 24.62 3.87
N GLY A 41 8.61 24.34 4.99
CA GLY A 41 10.05 24.54 5.13
C GLY A 41 10.86 23.64 4.18
N SER A 42 12.02 24.13 3.76
CA SER A 42 13.01 23.40 2.95
C SER A 42 13.89 22.43 3.77
N ASP A 43 13.49 22.10 4.99
CA ASP A 43 14.24 21.23 5.88
C ASP A 43 14.28 19.79 5.35
N LEU A 44 15.40 19.11 5.56
CA LEU A 44 15.56 17.69 5.18
C LEU A 44 14.41 16.81 5.68
N VAL A 45 13.91 17.08 6.90
CA VAL A 45 12.77 16.35 7.48
C VAL A 45 11.51 16.53 6.64
N ALA A 46 11.24 17.75 6.17
CA ALA A 46 10.09 18.03 5.30
C ALA A 46 10.21 17.29 3.97
N VAL A 47 11.38 17.36 3.31
CA VAL A 47 11.61 16.68 2.01
C VAL A 47 11.49 15.16 2.14
N VAL A 48 12.10 14.56 3.17
CA VAL A 48 11.99 13.12 3.42
C VAL A 48 10.52 12.73 3.71
N SER A 49 9.81 13.54 4.47
CA SER A 49 8.39 13.30 4.80
C SER A 49 7.50 13.40 3.56
N ILE A 50 7.76 14.35 2.66
CA ILE A 50 7.08 14.45 1.35
C ILE A 50 7.32 13.18 0.55
N VAL A 51 8.58 12.74 0.41
CA VAL A 51 8.94 11.52 -0.34
C VAL A 51 8.21 10.30 0.22
N VAL A 52 8.24 10.11 1.55
CA VAL A 52 7.56 8.97 2.20
C VAL A 52 6.05 9.04 2.01
N SER A 53 5.45 10.22 2.21
CA SER A 53 4.00 10.39 2.05
C SER A 53 3.53 10.17 0.62
N VAL A 54 4.29 10.67 -0.37
CA VAL A 54 4.00 10.46 -1.81
C VAL A 54 4.15 8.99 -2.17
N PHE A 55 5.28 8.38 -1.81
CA PHE A 55 5.59 6.99 -2.16
C PHE A 55 4.57 6.02 -1.56
N VAL A 56 4.39 6.09 -0.24
CA VAL A 56 3.48 5.17 0.48
C VAL A 56 2.02 5.48 0.17
N GLY A 57 1.66 6.76 0.05
CA GLY A 57 0.30 7.20 -0.28
C GLY A 57 -0.14 6.73 -1.66
N ALA A 58 0.75 6.83 -2.68
CA ALA A 58 0.45 6.36 -4.03
C ALA A 58 0.31 4.83 -4.12
N ILE A 59 1.20 4.08 -3.47
CA ILE A 59 1.09 2.60 -3.37
C ILE A 59 -0.23 2.22 -2.71
N THR A 60 -0.58 2.87 -1.60
CA THR A 60 -1.79 2.58 -0.85
C THR A 60 -3.04 2.88 -1.66
N PHE A 61 -3.08 4.01 -2.34
CA PHE A 61 -4.20 4.40 -3.18
C PHE A 61 -4.44 3.38 -4.30
N THR A 62 -3.45 3.15 -5.14
CA THR A 62 -3.58 2.24 -6.28
C THR A 62 -3.78 0.79 -5.86
N GLY A 63 -3.04 0.33 -4.84
CA GLY A 63 -3.19 -1.00 -4.27
C GLY A 63 -4.59 -1.25 -3.71
N SER A 64 -5.16 -0.26 -3.01
CA SER A 64 -6.52 -0.36 -2.44
C SER A 64 -7.60 -0.39 -3.52
N ILE A 65 -7.46 0.39 -4.59
CA ILE A 65 -8.38 0.32 -5.73
C ILE A 65 -8.32 -1.06 -6.40
N VAL A 66 -7.12 -1.60 -6.62
CA VAL A 66 -6.95 -2.94 -7.18
C VAL A 66 -7.56 -4.00 -6.26
N ALA A 67 -7.35 -3.89 -4.94
CA ALA A 67 -7.92 -4.81 -3.96
C ALA A 67 -9.45 -4.78 -3.99
N MET A 68 -10.05 -3.58 -4.00
CA MET A 68 -11.50 -3.40 -4.13
C MET A 68 -12.04 -4.03 -5.42
N ALA A 69 -11.43 -3.72 -6.57
CA ALA A 69 -11.87 -4.22 -7.87
C ALA A 69 -11.75 -5.75 -7.98
N LYS A 70 -10.77 -6.34 -7.30
CA LYS A 70 -10.64 -7.81 -7.22
C LYS A 70 -11.71 -8.45 -6.33
N LEU A 71 -12.03 -7.85 -5.19
CA LEU A 71 -13.09 -8.33 -4.33
C LEU A 71 -14.45 -8.30 -5.03
N GLN A 72 -14.69 -7.26 -5.82
CA GLN A 72 -15.91 -7.14 -6.65
C GLN A 72 -15.92 -8.07 -7.88
N GLY A 73 -14.83 -8.81 -8.13
CA GLY A 73 -14.73 -9.69 -9.29
C GLY A 73 -14.53 -8.96 -10.63
N TRP A 74 -14.29 -7.65 -10.63
CA TRP A 74 -14.06 -6.87 -11.86
C TRP A 74 -12.70 -7.12 -12.48
N LEU A 75 -11.71 -7.49 -11.65
CA LEU A 75 -10.33 -7.73 -12.08
C LEU A 75 -9.93 -9.17 -11.84
N SER A 76 -9.55 -9.86 -12.92
CA SER A 76 -8.86 -11.15 -12.87
C SER A 76 -7.33 -10.93 -13.00
N THR A 77 -6.54 -11.85 -12.44
CA THR A 77 -5.09 -11.79 -12.60
C THR A 77 -4.70 -12.22 -14.02
N PRO A 78 -4.07 -11.36 -14.83
CA PRO A 78 -3.62 -11.76 -16.17
C PRO A 78 -2.56 -12.87 -16.09
N ALA A 79 -2.56 -13.78 -17.07
CA ALA A 79 -1.66 -14.95 -17.07
C ALA A 79 -0.17 -14.57 -17.05
N TRP A 80 0.24 -13.46 -17.69
CA TRP A 80 1.63 -12.99 -17.67
C TRP A 80 2.09 -12.52 -16.29
N MET A 81 1.17 -12.06 -15.43
CA MET A 81 1.47 -11.69 -14.05
C MET A 81 1.71 -12.88 -13.12
N GLN A 82 1.46 -14.11 -13.56
CA GLN A 82 1.82 -15.31 -12.83
C GLN A 82 3.26 -15.77 -13.13
N SER A 83 3.92 -15.15 -14.09
CA SER A 83 5.30 -15.44 -14.47
C SER A 83 6.33 -14.76 -13.56
N ARG A 84 7.58 -15.24 -13.60
CA ARG A 84 8.71 -14.60 -12.89
C ARG A 84 8.98 -13.15 -13.35
N LEU A 85 8.52 -12.80 -14.55
CA LEU A 85 8.67 -11.45 -15.14
C LEU A 85 8.05 -10.35 -14.24
N ARG A 86 6.94 -10.65 -13.55
CA ARG A 86 6.33 -9.69 -12.61
C ARG A 86 7.29 -9.18 -11.54
N HIS A 87 8.12 -10.10 -10.99
CA HIS A 87 9.08 -9.71 -9.95
C HIS A 87 10.15 -8.79 -10.51
N ALA A 88 10.64 -9.05 -11.73
CA ALA A 88 11.59 -8.18 -12.39
C ALA A 88 10.98 -6.78 -12.66
N VAL A 89 9.73 -6.72 -13.12
CA VAL A 89 9.02 -5.44 -13.34
C VAL A 89 8.81 -4.70 -12.01
N ASN A 90 8.34 -5.37 -10.96
CA ASN A 90 8.13 -4.74 -9.66
C ASN A 90 9.44 -4.26 -9.02
N ILE A 91 10.53 -5.03 -9.16
CA ILE A 91 11.87 -4.61 -8.70
C ILE A 91 12.34 -3.40 -9.50
N ALA A 92 12.18 -3.40 -10.83
CA ALA A 92 12.54 -2.26 -11.67
C ALA A 92 11.75 -0.99 -11.28
N LEU A 93 10.44 -1.11 -11.03
CA LEU A 93 9.60 0.01 -10.56
C LEU A 93 10.01 0.48 -9.17
N ALA A 94 10.34 -0.43 -8.26
CA ALA A 94 10.83 -0.10 -6.92
C ALA A 94 12.16 0.65 -6.98
N VAL A 95 13.11 0.17 -7.79
CA VAL A 95 14.40 0.84 -8.01
C VAL A 95 14.21 2.20 -8.66
N LEU A 96 13.37 2.32 -9.68
CA LEU A 96 13.06 3.59 -10.32
C LEU A 96 12.47 4.60 -9.33
N SER A 97 11.52 4.16 -8.50
CA SER A 97 10.91 5.01 -7.48
C SER A 97 11.93 5.42 -6.40
N LEU A 98 12.83 4.50 -6.01
CA LEU A 98 13.90 4.80 -5.06
C LEU A 98 14.89 5.81 -5.63
N VAL A 99 15.30 5.67 -6.89
CA VAL A 99 16.18 6.62 -7.57
C VAL A 99 15.52 7.99 -7.69
N ALA A 100 14.21 8.04 -8.00
CA ALA A 100 13.46 9.28 -8.04
C ALA A 100 13.38 9.93 -6.65
N ALA A 101 13.17 9.14 -5.59
CA ALA A 101 13.18 9.60 -4.19
C ALA A 101 14.54 10.19 -3.79
N VAL A 102 15.63 9.48 -4.07
CA VAL A 102 17.00 9.95 -3.77
C VAL A 102 17.32 11.24 -4.53
N LYS A 103 16.96 11.31 -5.81
CA LYS A 103 17.14 12.54 -6.60
C LYS A 103 16.36 13.71 -6.00
N LEU A 104 15.11 13.49 -5.59
CA LEU A 104 14.28 14.53 -4.99
C LEU A 104 14.87 15.03 -3.66
N ILE A 105 15.40 14.13 -2.84
CA ILE A 105 16.07 14.49 -1.59
C ILE A 105 17.40 15.25 -1.84
N ALA A 106 18.15 14.86 -2.86
CA ALA A 106 19.45 15.45 -3.17
C ALA A 106 19.35 16.80 -3.89
N SER A 107 18.38 16.98 -4.79
CA SER A 107 18.25 18.22 -5.58
C SER A 107 17.32 19.25 -4.94
N GLY A 108 16.38 18.81 -4.06
CA GLY A 108 15.35 19.69 -3.51
C GLY A 108 14.35 20.22 -4.55
N GLU A 109 14.53 19.88 -5.84
CA GLU A 109 13.67 20.37 -6.90
C GLU A 109 12.50 19.42 -7.14
N GLY A 110 11.29 19.91 -6.86
CA GLY A 110 10.02 19.15 -6.96
C GLY A 110 9.54 18.83 -8.40
N GLY A 111 10.37 19.02 -9.41
CA GLY A 111 9.96 18.89 -10.81
C GLY A 111 9.74 17.45 -11.30
N GLN A 112 10.55 16.99 -12.25
CA GLN A 112 10.40 15.69 -12.90
C GLN A 112 10.55 14.51 -11.93
N GLY A 113 11.40 14.63 -10.90
CA GLY A 113 11.60 13.58 -9.89
C GLY A 113 10.34 13.26 -9.10
N LEU A 114 9.55 14.26 -8.77
CA LEU A 114 8.28 14.11 -8.04
C LEU A 114 7.26 13.32 -8.86
N TRP A 115 7.08 13.64 -10.14
CA TRP A 115 6.15 12.92 -11.01
C TRP A 115 6.59 11.49 -11.31
N LEU A 116 7.89 11.26 -11.46
CA LEU A 116 8.45 9.90 -11.59
C LEU A 116 8.20 9.08 -10.31
N LEU A 117 8.31 9.70 -9.13
CA LEU A 117 8.00 9.05 -7.87
C LEU A 117 6.52 8.68 -7.77
N VAL A 118 5.60 9.59 -8.13
CA VAL A 118 4.15 9.34 -8.11
C VAL A 118 3.77 8.21 -9.05
N ILE A 119 4.23 8.28 -10.30
CA ILE A 119 3.89 7.28 -11.33
C ILE A 119 4.52 5.93 -10.99
N GLY A 120 5.80 5.91 -10.63
CA GLY A 120 6.52 4.68 -10.28
C GLY A 120 5.92 3.97 -9.08
N SER A 121 5.63 4.70 -8.00
CA SER A 121 5.00 4.14 -6.79
C SER A 121 3.55 3.72 -7.03
N GLY A 122 2.79 4.47 -7.85
CA GLY A 122 1.44 4.10 -8.23
C GLY A 122 1.39 2.79 -9.04
N LEU A 123 2.27 2.65 -10.05
CA LEU A 123 2.41 1.41 -10.81
C LEU A 123 2.90 0.24 -9.94
N LEU A 124 3.79 0.50 -8.99
CA LEU A 124 4.27 -0.49 -8.04
C LEU A 124 3.11 -1.00 -7.15
N GLY A 125 2.22 -0.12 -6.68
CA GLY A 125 1.04 -0.51 -5.92
C GLY A 125 0.12 -1.46 -6.68
N VAL A 126 -0.11 -1.19 -7.98
CA VAL A 126 -0.84 -2.11 -8.86
C VAL A 126 -0.07 -3.43 -9.03
N GLY A 127 1.21 -3.36 -9.34
CA GLY A 127 2.05 -4.53 -9.61
C GLY A 127 2.20 -5.49 -8.45
N VAL A 128 2.19 -4.97 -7.21
CA VAL A 128 2.26 -5.78 -5.98
C VAL A 128 0.91 -6.39 -5.63
N THR A 129 -0.18 -5.62 -5.75
CA THR A 129 -1.51 -6.06 -5.30
C THR A 129 -2.22 -6.95 -6.31
N LEU A 130 -2.07 -6.70 -7.60
CA LEU A 130 -2.79 -7.41 -8.66
C LEU A 130 -2.55 -8.94 -8.70
N PRO A 131 -1.33 -9.47 -8.42
CA PRO A 131 -1.13 -10.93 -8.44
C PRO A 131 -1.70 -11.66 -7.22
N ILE A 132 -2.07 -10.97 -6.15
CA ILE A 132 -2.54 -11.59 -4.92
C ILE A 132 -3.98 -12.09 -5.08
N GLY A 133 -4.25 -13.34 -4.68
CA GLY A 133 -5.58 -13.95 -4.79
C GLY A 133 -6.61 -13.33 -3.85
N GLY A 134 -7.90 -13.36 -4.23
CA GLY A 134 -9.00 -12.80 -3.46
C GLY A 134 -9.10 -13.30 -2.02
N ALA A 135 -8.79 -14.58 -1.78
CA ALA A 135 -8.78 -15.17 -0.44
C ALA A 135 -7.79 -14.51 0.53
N ASN A 136 -6.70 -13.94 0.01
CA ASN A 136 -5.67 -13.24 0.79
C ASN A 136 -5.89 -11.73 0.86
N MET A 137 -6.93 -11.20 0.20
CA MET A 137 -7.20 -9.75 0.15
C MET A 137 -7.43 -9.09 1.50
N PRO A 138 -8.10 -9.72 2.50
CA PRO A 138 -8.25 -9.09 3.83
C PRO A 138 -6.90 -8.76 4.48
N VAL A 139 -5.90 -9.63 4.36
CA VAL A 139 -4.53 -9.39 4.88
C VAL A 139 -3.87 -8.23 4.14
N VAL A 140 -4.03 -8.17 2.82
CA VAL A 140 -3.47 -7.08 1.99
C VAL A 140 -4.12 -5.74 2.34
N ILE A 141 -5.43 -5.70 2.54
CA ILE A 141 -6.16 -4.48 2.93
C ILE A 141 -5.68 -3.99 4.30
N SER A 142 -5.49 -4.90 5.26
CA SER A 142 -4.95 -4.56 6.58
C SER A 142 -3.52 -3.99 6.49
N LEU A 143 -2.67 -4.58 5.65
CA LEU A 143 -1.32 -4.07 5.38
C LEU A 143 -1.35 -2.70 4.71
N LEU A 144 -2.20 -2.51 3.71
CA LEU A 144 -2.38 -1.22 3.04
C LEU A 144 -2.93 -0.15 4.00
N ASN A 145 -3.77 -0.54 4.97
CA ASN A 145 -4.23 0.36 6.03
C ASN A 145 -3.07 0.81 6.93
N SER A 146 -2.15 -0.11 7.26
CA SER A 146 -0.92 0.28 7.95
C SER A 146 -0.09 1.28 7.15
N TYR A 147 0.08 1.05 5.86
CA TYR A 147 0.78 1.99 4.96
C TYR A 147 0.07 3.34 4.87
N SER A 148 -1.28 3.35 4.84
CA SER A 148 -2.07 4.57 4.91
C SER A 148 -1.77 5.37 6.20
N GLY A 149 -1.65 4.67 7.33
CA GLY A 149 -1.25 5.28 8.61
C GLY A 149 0.13 5.90 8.56
N VAL A 150 1.12 5.20 8.00
CA VAL A 150 2.49 5.72 7.81
C VAL A 150 2.49 6.95 6.89
N ALA A 151 1.74 6.91 5.78
CA ALA A 151 1.62 8.05 4.87
C ALA A 151 0.97 9.25 5.55
N ALA A 152 -0.06 9.03 6.39
CA ALA A 152 -0.70 10.08 7.16
C ALA A 152 0.25 10.69 8.22
N ALA A 153 1.05 9.86 8.92
CA ALA A 153 2.05 10.34 9.85
C ALA A 153 3.11 11.20 9.14
N ALA A 154 3.60 10.75 7.98
CA ALA A 154 4.53 11.52 7.16
C ALA A 154 3.91 12.84 6.68
N ALA A 155 2.66 12.83 6.20
CA ALA A 155 1.92 14.05 5.86
C ALA A 155 1.78 14.98 7.07
N GLY A 156 1.63 14.43 8.28
CA GLY A 156 1.61 15.19 9.54
C GLY A 156 2.89 15.97 9.80
N PHE A 157 4.05 15.39 9.49
CA PHE A 157 5.34 16.11 9.55
C PHE A 157 5.40 17.24 8.52
N VAL A 158 4.88 17.01 7.32
CA VAL A 158 4.86 18.01 6.23
C VAL A 158 4.01 19.23 6.61
N VAL A 159 2.84 19.03 7.24
CA VAL A 159 1.93 20.13 7.64
C VAL A 159 2.17 20.62 9.09
N GLY A 160 3.11 20.02 9.82
CA GLY A 160 3.39 20.39 11.22
C GLY A 160 2.25 19.99 12.19
N SER A 161 1.42 19.02 11.87
CA SER A 161 0.30 18.58 12.70
C SER A 161 0.65 17.41 13.60
N GLN A 162 0.88 17.67 14.88
CA GLN A 162 1.17 16.63 15.89
C GLN A 162 0.05 15.61 16.00
N LEU A 163 -1.21 16.05 15.90
CA LEU A 163 -2.36 15.15 15.93
C LEU A 163 -2.32 14.13 14.80
N LEU A 164 -2.00 14.58 13.58
CA LEU A 164 -1.94 13.72 12.40
C LEU A 164 -0.75 12.74 12.49
N ILE A 165 0.39 13.17 13.05
CA ILE A 165 1.56 12.31 13.29
C ILE A 165 1.17 11.17 14.24
N VAL A 166 0.61 11.50 15.40
CA VAL A 166 0.26 10.51 16.42
C VAL A 166 -0.85 9.58 15.91
N ALA A 167 -1.93 10.12 15.35
CA ALA A 167 -3.03 9.33 14.82
C ALA A 167 -2.55 8.40 13.70
N GLY A 168 -1.74 8.91 12.76
CA GLY A 168 -1.18 8.11 11.67
C GLY A 168 -0.26 6.99 12.18
N ALA A 169 0.60 7.27 13.14
CA ALA A 169 1.48 6.27 13.74
C ALA A 169 0.67 5.16 14.46
N MET A 170 -0.38 5.53 15.19
CA MET A 170 -1.25 4.56 15.87
C MET A 170 -1.99 3.66 14.87
N VAL A 171 -2.55 4.24 13.80
CA VAL A 171 -3.22 3.48 12.74
C VAL A 171 -2.22 2.58 12.02
N GLY A 172 -1.01 3.08 11.74
CA GLY A 172 0.05 2.30 11.14
C GLY A 172 0.43 1.07 11.97
N ALA A 173 0.67 1.26 13.25
CA ALA A 173 1.00 0.19 14.20
C ALA A 173 -0.15 -0.82 14.34
N ALA A 174 -1.38 -0.35 14.54
CA ALA A 174 -2.55 -1.20 14.66
C ALA A 174 -2.79 -2.05 13.39
N GLY A 175 -2.58 -1.46 12.20
CA GLY A 175 -2.70 -2.17 10.93
C GLY A 175 -1.65 -3.27 10.77
N LEU A 176 -0.38 -3.05 11.19
CA LEU A 176 0.65 -4.09 11.18
C LEU A 176 0.31 -5.26 12.12
N ILE A 177 -0.11 -4.95 13.35
CA ILE A 177 -0.51 -5.97 14.32
C ILE A 177 -1.68 -6.79 13.77
N LEU A 178 -2.70 -6.12 13.23
CA LEU A 178 -3.85 -6.81 12.65
C LEU A 178 -3.44 -7.69 11.47
N THR A 179 -2.54 -7.21 10.60
CA THR A 179 -2.01 -7.99 9.48
C THR A 179 -1.33 -9.27 9.97
N GLN A 180 -0.53 -9.18 11.02
CA GLN A 180 0.15 -10.34 11.60
C GLN A 180 -0.84 -11.33 12.21
N VAL A 181 -1.77 -10.86 13.01
CA VAL A 181 -2.82 -11.70 13.61
C VAL A 181 -3.65 -12.42 12.54
N MET A 182 -3.97 -11.73 11.44
CA MET A 182 -4.68 -12.35 10.31
C MET A 182 -3.82 -13.41 9.60
N CYS A 183 -2.53 -13.16 9.42
CA CYS A 183 -1.61 -14.14 8.85
C CYS A 183 -1.51 -15.40 9.73
N ASP A 184 -1.39 -15.22 11.04
CA ASP A 184 -1.34 -16.31 12.02
C ASP A 184 -2.65 -17.11 12.02
N GLY A 185 -3.80 -16.43 12.00
CA GLY A 185 -5.12 -17.06 11.90
C GLY A 185 -5.35 -17.85 10.62
N MET A 186 -4.68 -17.47 9.52
CA MET A 186 -4.71 -18.19 8.24
C MET A 186 -3.60 -19.26 8.13
N ASN A 187 -2.76 -19.41 9.14
CA ASN A 187 -1.58 -20.27 9.15
C ASN A 187 -0.66 -20.02 7.92
N ARG A 188 -0.43 -18.75 7.60
CA ARG A 188 0.39 -18.31 6.47
C ARG A 188 1.30 -17.16 6.90
N SER A 189 2.56 -17.16 6.44
CA SER A 189 3.44 -16.01 6.64
C SER A 189 3.07 -14.85 5.71
N LEU A 190 3.29 -13.62 6.15
CA LEU A 190 3.08 -12.41 5.35
C LEU A 190 3.85 -12.47 4.02
N VAL A 191 5.08 -12.99 4.06
CA VAL A 191 5.92 -13.19 2.86
C VAL A 191 5.25 -14.16 1.89
N SER A 192 4.64 -15.24 2.38
CA SER A 192 3.92 -16.19 1.51
C SER A 192 2.64 -15.59 0.93
N VAL A 193 1.98 -14.67 1.63
CA VAL A 193 0.79 -13.96 1.12
C VAL A 193 1.17 -12.99 0.01
N LEU A 194 2.25 -12.22 0.19
CA LEU A 194 2.69 -11.21 -0.78
C LEU A 194 3.40 -11.82 -2.00
N PHE A 195 4.23 -12.84 -1.77
CA PHE A 195 5.08 -13.43 -2.81
C PHE A 195 4.70 -14.85 -3.19
N GLY A 196 3.84 -15.51 -2.42
CA GLY A 196 3.52 -16.94 -2.50
C GLY A 196 2.87 -17.43 -3.79
N GLY A 197 2.42 -16.53 -4.67
CA GLY A 197 1.96 -16.93 -6.00
C GLY A 197 3.07 -17.48 -6.91
N ALA A 198 4.37 -17.35 -6.53
CA ALA A 198 5.49 -17.82 -7.34
C ALA A 198 6.43 -18.81 -6.59
N LEU A 199 6.38 -18.88 -5.27
CA LEU A 199 7.25 -19.72 -4.44
C LEU A 199 6.49 -20.88 -3.77
N GLY A 200 5.15 -20.88 -3.81
CA GLY A 200 4.31 -21.83 -3.07
C GLY A 200 3.89 -23.11 -3.81
N ALA A 201 4.42 -23.37 -5.00
CA ALA A 201 4.05 -24.58 -5.77
C ALA A 201 4.94 -25.82 -5.46
N SER A 202 5.86 -25.75 -4.51
CA SER A 202 6.82 -26.84 -4.31
C SER A 202 7.00 -27.37 -2.88
N SER A 203 6.10 -27.10 -1.93
CA SER A 203 6.15 -27.83 -0.66
C SER A 203 4.80 -27.86 0.02
N GLY A 204 4.05 -28.93 -0.12
CA GLY A 204 2.80 -29.13 0.57
C GLY A 204 2.04 -30.36 0.14
N GLY A 205 2.71 -31.43 -0.24
CA GLY A 205 2.18 -32.79 -0.17
C GLY A 205 2.41 -33.31 1.25
N GLY A 206 1.38 -33.36 2.06
CA GLY A 206 1.44 -33.92 3.40
C GLY A 206 0.03 -33.98 3.94
N GLY A 207 -0.66 -35.11 3.68
CA GLY A 207 -1.98 -35.40 4.21
C GLY A 207 -1.97 -35.48 5.73
N GLY A 208 -3.05 -35.05 6.32
CA GLY A 208 -3.40 -35.22 7.72
C GLY A 208 -4.89 -35.08 7.84
N GLY A 209 -5.63 -36.11 7.43
CA GLY A 209 -7.03 -36.29 7.79
C GLY A 209 -7.14 -36.39 9.31
N GLY A 210 -7.60 -35.34 9.97
CA GLY A 210 -8.06 -35.38 11.32
C GLY A 210 -9.54 -35.66 11.31
N GLU A 211 -9.88 -36.89 11.65
CA GLU A 211 -11.22 -37.38 11.91
C GLU A 211 -11.72 -36.69 13.19
N TYR A 212 -12.78 -35.91 13.07
CA TYR A 212 -13.49 -35.37 14.22
C TYR A 212 -14.52 -36.36 14.68
N THR A 213 -14.29 -37.04 15.81
CA THR A 213 -15.29 -37.74 16.60
C THR A 213 -15.93 -36.79 17.60
#